data_b57a09b9275a61a7c98db8cd9ebc58bc
#
_entry.id   b57a09b9275a61a7c98db8cd9ebc58bc
#
_cell.length_a   1.000
_cell.length_b   1.000
_cell.length_c   1.000
_cell.angle_alpha   90.00
_cell.angle_beta   90.00
_cell.angle_gamma   90.00
#
_symmetry.space_group_name_H-M   'P 1'
#
loop_
_entity.id
_entity.type
_entity.pdbx_description
1 polymer ?
#
loop_
_entity_poly.entity_id
_entity_poly.type
_entity_poly.pdbx_seq_one_letter_code
_entity_poly.pdbx_strand_id
1 'polypeptide(L)'
;VSPTPADGRPIFLTLADQIADDILAGVYQPGTHVPSTNELSVFYKINPATAGKALNRLVDQQVLEKRRGLGMFVAEAGVEHLREQRRAQFSENYLAPLLEEAERVGLSADDIITLIHRQEPGSQRPAM
;
A
#
# COMPACT_ATOMS: atom_id res chain seq x y z
N VAL A 1 -15.62 -3.65 4.31
CA VAL A 1 -14.57 -4.53 4.84
C VAL A 1 -13.82 -3.80 5.93
N SER A 2 -13.75 -4.39 7.10
CA SER A 2 -13.00 -3.80 8.20
C SER A 2 -11.54 -4.16 8.10
N PRO A 3 -10.64 -3.20 8.28
CA PRO A 3 -9.22 -3.53 8.34
C PRO A 3 -8.94 -4.30 9.62
N THR A 4 -8.25 -5.40 9.49
CA THR A 4 -7.84 -6.18 10.66
C THR A 4 -6.33 -6.20 10.71
N PRO A 5 -5.74 -6.07 11.90
CA PRO A 5 -4.28 -6.10 11.99
C PRO A 5 -3.79 -7.49 11.61
N ALA A 6 -2.87 -7.53 10.68
CA ALA A 6 -2.08 -8.72 10.43
C ALA A 6 -0.87 -8.62 11.34
N ASP A 7 -0.45 -9.69 11.95
CA ASP A 7 0.76 -9.70 12.77
C ASP A 7 0.71 -8.74 13.97
N GLY A 8 -0.47 -8.45 14.48
CA GLY A 8 -0.60 -7.59 15.65
C GLY A 8 -0.34 -6.12 15.40
N ARG A 9 -0.28 -5.69 14.16
CA ARG A 9 -0.06 -4.27 13.85
C ARG A 9 -1.27 -3.45 14.27
N PRO A 10 -1.06 -2.21 14.74
CA PRO A 10 -2.18 -1.33 15.03
C PRO A 10 -3.08 -1.13 13.81
N ILE A 11 -4.39 -1.02 14.05
CA ILE A 11 -5.38 -0.88 12.98
C ILE A 11 -5.09 0.34 12.09
N PHE A 12 -4.62 1.46 12.69
CA PHE A 12 -4.38 2.67 11.89
C PHE A 12 -3.29 2.45 10.83
N LEU A 13 -2.31 1.59 11.09
CA LEU A 13 -1.28 1.27 10.10
C LEU A 13 -1.86 0.44 8.97
N THR A 14 -2.71 -0.53 9.30
CA THR A 14 -3.39 -1.34 8.29
C THR A 14 -4.28 -0.47 7.41
N LEU A 15 -5.00 0.46 8.01
CA LEU A 15 -5.85 1.38 7.26
C LEU A 15 -5.02 2.31 6.38
N ALA A 16 -3.92 2.84 6.91
CA ALA A 16 -3.03 3.69 6.11
C ALA A 16 -2.50 2.93 4.89
N ASP A 17 -2.11 1.67 5.07
CA ASP A 17 -1.65 0.84 3.96
C ASP A 17 -2.76 0.60 2.94
N GLN A 18 -4.00 0.40 3.39
CA GLN A 18 -5.13 0.22 2.49
C GLN A 18 -5.36 1.46 1.64
N ILE A 19 -5.32 2.64 2.26
CA ILE A 19 -5.49 3.89 1.52
C ILE A 19 -4.33 4.08 0.54
N ALA A 20 -3.11 3.76 0.97
CA ALA A 20 -1.93 3.84 0.10
C ALA A 20 -2.08 2.91 -1.11
N ASP A 21 -2.56 1.68 -0.89
CA ASP A 21 -2.79 0.74 -1.99
C ASP A 21 -3.80 1.32 -2.98
N ASP A 22 -4.86 1.95 -2.48
CA ASP A 22 -5.88 2.55 -3.32
C ASP A 22 -5.32 3.72 -4.14
N ILE A 23 -4.43 4.51 -3.53
CA ILE A 23 -3.76 5.61 -4.24
C ILE A 23 -2.87 5.04 -5.35
N LEU A 24 -2.11 4.00 -5.05
CA LEU A 24 -1.24 3.37 -6.05
C LEU A 24 -2.05 2.72 -7.17
N ALA A 25 -3.23 2.23 -6.87
CA ALA A 25 -4.12 1.62 -7.85
C ALA A 25 -4.90 2.64 -8.68
N GLY A 26 -4.79 3.94 -8.34
CA GLY A 26 -5.49 4.98 -9.08
C GLY A 26 -6.90 5.26 -8.63
N VAL A 27 -7.33 4.65 -7.52
CA VAL A 27 -8.66 4.92 -6.96
C VAL A 27 -8.76 6.37 -6.51
N TYR A 28 -7.71 6.87 -5.90
CA TYR A 28 -7.60 8.28 -5.53
C TYR A 28 -6.45 8.89 -6.30
N GLN A 29 -6.74 9.79 -7.21
CA GLN A 29 -5.73 10.38 -8.09
C GLN A 29 -5.13 11.65 -7.49
N PRO A 30 -3.92 12.05 -7.95
CA PRO A 30 -3.31 13.27 -7.46
C PRO A 30 -4.26 14.46 -7.58
N GLY A 31 -4.29 15.29 -6.55
CA GLY A 31 -5.14 16.46 -6.53
C GLY A 31 -6.57 16.21 -6.13
N THR A 32 -7.00 14.95 -6.01
CA THR A 32 -8.36 14.63 -5.59
C THR A 32 -8.40 14.34 -4.12
N HIS A 33 -9.58 14.44 -3.53
CA HIS A 33 -9.69 14.27 -2.11
C HIS A 33 -10.00 12.82 -1.74
N VAL A 34 -9.53 12.42 -0.57
CA VAL A 34 -9.79 11.08 -0.04
C VAL A 34 -10.93 11.19 0.98
N PRO A 35 -11.53 10.05 1.38
CA PRO A 35 -12.58 10.10 2.38
C PRO A 35 -12.12 10.76 3.67
N SER A 36 -13.04 11.44 4.32
CA SER A 36 -12.77 12.11 5.59
C SER A 36 -12.61 11.11 6.73
N THR A 37 -12.11 11.61 7.86
CA THR A 37 -12.01 10.82 9.08
C THR A 37 -13.36 10.19 9.43
N ASN A 38 -14.44 10.97 9.35
CA ASN A 38 -15.77 10.46 9.67
C ASN A 38 -16.25 9.42 8.68
N GLU A 39 -16.02 9.65 7.40
CA GLU A 39 -16.40 8.69 6.37
C GLU A 39 -15.66 7.36 6.55
N LEU A 40 -14.37 7.42 6.83
CA LEU A 40 -13.57 6.22 7.07
C LEU A 40 -14.03 5.50 8.32
N SER A 41 -14.34 6.26 9.37
CA SER A 41 -14.81 5.70 10.63
C SER A 41 -16.10 4.91 10.42
N VAL A 42 -17.04 5.47 9.67
CA VAL A 42 -18.32 4.80 9.39
C VAL A 42 -18.12 3.59 8.49
N PHE A 43 -17.36 3.76 7.43
CA PHE A 43 -17.18 2.69 6.44
C PHE A 43 -16.46 1.48 7.02
N TYR A 44 -15.38 1.71 7.75
CA TYR A 44 -14.59 0.62 8.33
C TYR A 44 -15.01 0.24 9.74
N LYS A 45 -15.99 0.95 10.30
CA LYS A 45 -16.49 0.70 11.66
C LYS A 45 -15.37 0.77 12.70
N ILE A 46 -14.61 1.85 12.65
CA ILE A 46 -13.50 2.09 13.55
C ILE A 46 -13.66 3.44 14.25
N ASN A 47 -12.88 3.63 15.30
CA ASN A 47 -12.86 4.87 16.05
C ASN A 47 -12.36 6.02 15.15
N PRO A 48 -13.04 7.19 15.16
CA PRO A 48 -12.56 8.33 14.37
C PRO A 48 -11.13 8.73 14.68
N ALA A 49 -10.67 8.59 15.92
CA ALA A 49 -9.27 8.90 16.25
C ALA A 49 -8.31 7.97 15.50
N THR A 50 -8.68 6.69 15.35
CA THR A 50 -7.88 5.73 14.59
C THR A 50 -7.84 6.11 13.12
N ALA A 51 -8.98 6.48 12.57
CA ALA A 51 -9.03 6.94 11.17
C ALA A 51 -8.17 8.19 10.98
N GLY A 52 -8.23 9.12 11.94
CA GLY A 52 -7.41 10.33 11.88
C GLY A 52 -5.92 10.03 11.91
N LYS A 53 -5.51 9.07 12.74
CA LYS A 53 -4.11 8.65 12.79
C LYS A 53 -3.63 8.10 11.46
N ALA A 54 -4.49 7.31 10.79
CA ALA A 54 -4.13 6.75 9.48
C ALA A 54 -3.91 7.86 8.45
N LEU A 55 -4.82 8.82 8.40
CA LEU A 55 -4.68 9.93 7.46
C LEU A 55 -3.45 10.79 7.79
N ASN A 56 -3.23 11.08 9.07
CA ASN A 56 -2.08 11.89 9.47
C ASN A 56 -0.75 11.21 9.14
N ARG A 57 -0.70 9.89 9.24
CA ARG A 57 0.50 9.16 8.85
C ARG A 57 0.81 9.39 7.37
N LEU A 58 -0.20 9.37 6.52
CA LEU A 58 0.01 9.62 5.09
C LEU A 58 0.37 11.08 4.80
N VAL A 59 -0.14 12.01 5.61
CA VAL A 59 0.30 13.40 5.51
C VAL A 59 1.77 13.52 5.88
N ASP A 60 2.19 12.87 6.96
CA ASP A 60 3.60 12.89 7.40
C ASP A 60 4.52 12.31 6.34
N GLN A 61 4.04 11.35 5.57
CA GLN A 61 4.80 10.73 4.49
C GLN A 61 4.72 11.52 3.18
N GLN A 62 4.05 12.67 3.21
CA GLN A 62 3.89 13.54 2.04
C GLN A 62 3.10 12.89 0.91
N VAL A 63 2.30 11.90 1.26
CA VAL A 63 1.38 11.26 0.31
C VAL A 63 0.08 12.02 0.21
N LEU A 64 -0.41 12.52 1.35
CA LEU A 64 -1.60 13.36 1.42
C LEU A 64 -1.22 14.75 1.86
N GLU A 65 -2.04 15.72 1.49
CA GLU A 65 -1.91 17.07 2.02
C GLU A 65 -3.24 17.50 2.61
N LYS A 66 -3.16 18.17 3.72
CA LYS A 66 -4.35 18.71 4.39
C LYS A 66 -4.62 20.10 3.84
N ARG A 67 -5.82 20.31 3.32
CA ARG A 67 -6.25 21.63 2.87
C ARG A 67 -7.29 22.13 3.85
N ARG A 68 -6.94 23.21 4.52
CA ARG A 68 -7.76 23.75 5.59
C ARG A 68 -9.17 24.05 5.11
N GLY A 69 -10.17 23.51 5.83
CA GLY A 69 -11.56 23.70 5.48
C GLY A 69 -12.05 22.87 4.31
N LEU A 70 -11.14 22.14 3.62
CA LEU A 70 -11.50 21.37 2.44
C LEU A 70 -11.29 19.86 2.62
N GLY A 71 -10.42 19.45 3.54
CA GLY A 71 -10.17 18.04 3.82
C GLY A 71 -8.79 17.57 3.43
N MET A 72 -8.65 16.28 3.20
CA MET A 72 -7.38 15.65 2.83
C MET A 72 -7.39 15.32 1.36
N PHE A 73 -6.32 15.66 0.68
CA PHE A 73 -6.17 15.47 -0.76
C PHE A 73 -4.90 14.70 -1.05
N VAL A 74 -4.88 13.95 -2.15
CA VAL A 74 -3.66 13.29 -2.60
C VAL A 74 -2.70 14.37 -3.09
N ALA A 75 -1.49 14.42 -2.52
CA ALA A 75 -0.50 15.39 -2.95
C ALA A 75 -0.09 15.10 -4.39
N GLU A 76 0.31 16.13 -5.14
CA GLU A 76 0.70 15.96 -6.54
C GLU A 76 1.82 14.93 -6.69
N ALA A 77 2.79 14.94 -5.80
CA ALA A 77 3.88 13.97 -5.82
C ALA A 77 3.61 12.77 -4.91
N GLY A 78 2.37 12.60 -4.44
CA GLY A 78 2.03 11.55 -3.46
C GLY A 78 2.28 10.15 -3.97
N VAL A 79 1.91 9.86 -5.22
CA VAL A 79 2.12 8.53 -5.80
C VAL A 79 3.61 8.22 -5.88
N GLU A 80 4.40 9.20 -6.29
CA GLU A 80 5.83 9.01 -6.41
C GLU A 80 6.50 8.82 -5.05
N HIS A 81 6.07 9.57 -4.04
CA HIS A 81 6.55 9.38 -2.67
C HIS A 81 6.24 7.96 -2.17
N LEU A 82 5.04 7.46 -2.44
CA LEU A 82 4.66 6.10 -2.06
C LEU A 82 5.53 5.07 -2.77
N ARG A 83 5.74 5.24 -4.07
CA ARG A 83 6.57 4.32 -4.83
C ARG A 83 7.98 4.25 -4.29
N GLU A 84 8.56 5.40 -3.98
CA GLU A 84 9.91 5.45 -3.43
C GLU A 84 10.00 4.72 -2.10
N GLN A 85 9.04 4.96 -1.22
CA GLN A 85 9.01 4.31 0.09
C GLN A 85 8.87 2.80 -0.05
N ARG A 86 7.99 2.36 -0.93
CA ARG A 86 7.75 0.93 -1.11
C ARG A 86 8.92 0.24 -1.78
N ARG A 87 9.58 0.91 -2.73
CA ARG A 87 10.78 0.37 -3.35
C ARG A 87 11.90 0.20 -2.33
N ALA A 88 12.05 1.17 -1.43
CA ALA A 88 13.10 1.11 -0.41
C ALA A 88 12.92 -0.09 0.51
N GLN A 89 11.68 -0.51 0.73
CA GLN A 89 11.36 -1.62 1.64
C GLN A 89 11.09 -2.93 0.90
N PHE A 90 11.10 -2.91 -0.42
CA PHE A 90 10.69 -4.06 -1.22
C PHE A 90 11.54 -5.29 -0.96
N SER A 91 12.84 -5.10 -0.91
CA SER A 91 13.76 -6.22 -0.71
C SER A 91 13.51 -6.89 0.63
N GLU A 92 13.34 -6.09 1.67
CA GLU A 92 13.16 -6.60 3.03
C GLU A 92 11.78 -7.20 3.23
N ASN A 93 10.74 -6.56 2.70
CA ASN A 93 9.37 -6.98 2.94
C ASN A 93 8.93 -8.14 2.07
N TYR A 94 9.52 -8.29 0.89
CA TYR A 94 9.06 -9.31 -0.06
C TYR A 94 10.16 -10.22 -0.55
N LEU A 95 11.31 -9.68 -0.93
CA LEU A 95 12.34 -10.50 -1.54
C LEU A 95 13.01 -11.42 -0.53
N ALA A 96 13.39 -10.88 0.63
CA ALA A 96 14.04 -11.72 1.63
C ALA A 96 13.15 -12.86 2.11
N PRO A 97 11.87 -12.61 2.46
CA PRO A 97 10.98 -13.73 2.81
C PRO A 97 10.80 -14.73 1.69
N LEU A 98 10.76 -14.27 0.44
CA LEU A 98 10.60 -15.15 -0.70
C LEU A 98 11.82 -16.08 -0.82
N LEU A 99 13.02 -15.53 -0.67
CA LEU A 99 14.24 -16.33 -0.77
C LEU A 99 14.37 -17.29 0.40
N GLU A 100 13.92 -16.90 1.59
CA GLU A 100 13.91 -17.80 2.74
C GLU A 100 13.01 -18.99 2.50
N GLU A 101 11.82 -18.74 1.97
CA GLU A 101 10.90 -19.84 1.68
C GLU A 101 11.42 -20.71 0.54
N ALA A 102 12.04 -20.09 -0.46
CA ALA A 102 12.63 -20.83 -1.57
C ALA A 102 13.65 -21.84 -1.07
N GLU A 103 14.47 -21.43 -0.10
CA GLU A 103 15.45 -22.32 0.48
C GLU A 103 14.78 -23.51 1.19
N ARG A 104 13.68 -23.25 1.90
CA ARG A 104 12.97 -24.31 2.61
C ARG A 104 12.39 -25.36 1.66
N VAL A 105 11.97 -24.95 0.48
CA VAL A 105 11.36 -25.88 -0.49
C VAL A 105 12.31 -26.31 -1.59
N GLY A 106 13.59 -25.96 -1.48
CA GLY A 106 14.60 -26.43 -2.41
C GLY A 106 14.63 -25.74 -3.76
N LEU A 107 14.18 -24.50 -3.84
CA LEU A 107 14.22 -23.73 -5.07
C LEU A 107 15.48 -22.87 -5.10
N SER A 108 16.23 -22.95 -6.20
CA SER A 108 17.41 -22.11 -6.40
C SER A 108 17.02 -20.74 -6.92
N ALA A 109 17.97 -19.82 -6.94
CA ALA A 109 17.76 -18.51 -7.54
C ALA A 109 17.32 -18.61 -9.00
N ASP A 110 17.94 -19.53 -9.74
CA ASP A 110 17.57 -19.75 -11.14
C ASP A 110 16.14 -20.26 -11.27
N ASP A 111 15.73 -21.16 -10.37
CA ASP A 111 14.36 -21.63 -10.34
C ASP A 111 13.38 -20.48 -10.13
N ILE A 112 13.73 -19.57 -9.21
CA ILE A 112 12.90 -18.41 -8.92
C ILE A 112 12.80 -17.51 -10.14
N ILE A 113 13.91 -17.28 -10.82
CA ILE A 113 13.91 -16.45 -12.02
C ILE A 113 13.00 -17.05 -13.08
N THR A 114 13.04 -18.37 -13.25
CA THR A 114 12.16 -19.07 -14.18
C THR A 114 10.69 -18.86 -13.80
N LEU A 115 10.38 -18.98 -12.51
CA LEU A 115 9.01 -18.78 -12.03
C LEU A 115 8.54 -17.35 -12.26
N ILE A 116 9.42 -16.38 -12.04
CA ILE A 116 9.11 -14.98 -12.28
C ILE A 116 8.72 -14.76 -13.73
N HIS A 117 9.49 -15.30 -14.66
CA HIS A 117 9.19 -15.15 -16.08
C HIS A 117 7.85 -15.77 -16.44
N ARG A 118 7.47 -16.87 -15.80
CA ARG A 118 6.17 -17.49 -16.03
C ARG A 118 5.02 -16.65 -15.50
N GLN A 119 5.24 -15.93 -14.39
CA GLN A 119 4.19 -15.12 -13.77
C GLN A 119 4.08 -13.73 -14.37
N GLU A 120 5.12 -13.31 -15.09
CA GLU A 120 5.16 -11.96 -15.62
C GLU A 120 4.08 -11.78 -16.68
N PRO A 121 3.23 -10.76 -16.54
CA PRO A 121 2.11 -10.61 -17.48
C PRO A 121 2.52 -10.58 -18.95
N GLY A 122 3.63 -9.92 -19.27
CA GLY A 122 4.12 -9.86 -20.64
C GLY A 122 4.59 -11.21 -21.17
N SER A 123 5.17 -12.04 -20.30
CA SER A 123 5.70 -13.34 -20.68
C SER A 123 4.61 -14.39 -20.83
N GLN A 124 3.55 -14.27 -20.08
CA GLN A 124 2.49 -15.27 -20.06
C GLN A 124 1.44 -15.08 -21.12
N ARG A 125 1.39 -13.92 -21.68
CA ARG A 125 0.40 -13.67 -22.72
C ARG A 125 0.79 -14.41 -23.96
N PRO A 126 -0.15 -15.18 -24.55
CA PRO A 126 0.18 -15.79 -25.81
C PRO A 126 0.48 -14.69 -26.81
N ALA A 127 1.38 -14.98 -27.70
CA ALA A 127 1.67 -14.07 -28.79
C ALA A 127 0.42 -14.08 -29.67
N MET A 128 -0.35 -13.05 -29.57
CA MET A 128 -1.61 -12.99 -30.27
C MET A 128 -1.55 -12.15 -31.48
#